data_47340c1984b9eb8d61cf46e001df4469
#
_entry.id   47340c1984b9eb8d61cf46e001df4469
#
_cell.length_a   1.000
_cell.length_b   1.000
_cell.length_c   1.000
_cell.angle_alpha   90.00
_cell.angle_beta   90.00
_cell.angle_gamma   90.00
#
_symmetry.space_group_name_H-M   'P 1'
#
loop_
_entity.id
_entity.type
_entity.pdbx_description
1 polymer ?
#
loop_
_entity_poly.entity_id
_entity_poly.type
_entity_poly.pdbx_seq_one_letter_code
_entity_poly.pdbx_strand_id
1 'polypeptide(L)'
;MNNHWNRREFIKNSSAATLAALAAGAPLTSLLSSCNSKRTNSKADTVILLWMAGGMAHTDTFDPKRYTPFSKGMNANDVLSTFKPVPTILDGVSFSEGLESIGSIMDKGTVIRSYVAGDMGHILHSRHQYHWHTCYKPPQSVSAPHIGSWIAKELGSVNPVIPAFVDIGQRFTLGEGEELKAFHTAGFLGSEYGPFLIPDPSAGLESVRPPLGMSSKRFEK
;
A
#
# COMPACT_ATOMS: atom_id res chain seq x y z
N MET A 1 31.03 -22.53 9.39
CA MET A 1 31.82 -21.36 9.79
C MET A 1 30.97 -20.11 9.48
N ASN A 2 30.29 -19.58 10.49
CA ASN A 2 29.42 -18.39 10.32
C ASN A 2 30.27 -17.15 10.52
N ASN A 3 30.68 -16.50 9.44
CA ASN A 3 31.33 -15.19 9.51
C ASN A 3 30.24 -14.11 9.73
N HIS A 4 29.98 -13.80 10.99
CA HIS A 4 29.21 -12.59 11.33
C HIS A 4 30.14 -11.39 11.23
N TRP A 5 30.06 -10.67 10.11
CA TRP A 5 30.74 -9.38 9.94
C TRP A 5 30.08 -8.35 10.85
N ASN A 6 30.84 -7.70 11.69
CA ASN A 6 30.35 -6.57 12.46
C ASN A 6 30.36 -5.29 11.58
N ARG A 7 29.58 -4.25 11.97
CA ARG A 7 29.45 -3.00 11.21
C ARG A 7 30.81 -2.35 10.88
N ARG A 8 31.77 -2.45 11.78
CA ARG A 8 33.08 -1.82 11.63
C ARG A 8 33.94 -2.56 10.61
N GLU A 9 33.89 -3.86 10.56
CA GLU A 9 34.54 -4.71 9.56
C GLU A 9 33.94 -4.55 8.18
N PHE A 10 32.60 -4.42 8.12
CA PHE A 10 31.91 -4.12 6.86
C PHE A 10 32.38 -2.78 6.29
N ILE A 11 32.40 -1.71 7.10
CA ILE A 11 32.83 -0.38 6.65
C ILE A 11 34.30 -0.38 6.23
N LYS A 12 35.19 -1.05 6.98
CA LYS A 12 36.62 -1.16 6.63
C LYS A 12 36.83 -1.87 5.29
N ASN A 13 36.15 -3.00 5.09
CA ASN A 13 36.31 -3.80 3.88
C ASN A 13 35.68 -3.12 2.67
N SER A 14 34.56 -2.43 2.83
CA SER A 14 33.91 -1.65 1.76
C SER A 14 34.79 -0.44 1.34
N SER A 15 35.37 0.27 2.31
CA SER A 15 36.29 1.38 2.05
C SER A 15 37.58 0.92 1.35
N ALA A 16 38.14 -0.22 1.76
CA ALA A 16 39.33 -0.79 1.15
C ALA A 16 39.07 -1.25 -0.30
N ALA A 17 37.91 -1.86 -0.57
CA ALA A 17 37.51 -2.25 -1.90
C ALA A 17 37.31 -1.05 -2.84
N THR A 18 36.70 0.03 -2.33
CA THR A 18 36.52 1.29 -3.08
C THR A 18 37.84 1.96 -3.42
N LEU A 19 38.76 2.03 -2.45
CA LEU A 19 40.10 2.58 -2.64
C LEU A 19 40.93 1.73 -3.63
N ALA A 20 40.83 0.39 -3.57
CA ALA A 20 41.50 -0.49 -4.50
C ALA A 20 40.98 -0.33 -5.93
N ALA A 21 39.67 -0.14 -6.12
CA ALA A 21 39.07 0.12 -7.42
C ALA A 21 39.52 1.49 -8.01
N LEU A 22 39.66 2.52 -7.18
CA LEU A 22 40.18 3.82 -7.59
C LEU A 22 41.67 3.75 -7.96
N ALA A 23 42.47 3.00 -7.19
CA ALA A 23 43.91 2.82 -7.46
C ALA A 23 44.18 1.98 -8.74
N ALA A 24 43.25 1.12 -9.11
CA ALA A 24 43.31 0.32 -10.34
C ALA A 24 42.89 1.10 -11.61
N GLY A 25 42.57 2.38 -11.51
CA GLY A 25 42.20 3.22 -12.65
C GLY A 25 40.83 2.86 -13.28
N ALA A 26 40.00 2.13 -12.55
CA ALA A 26 38.65 1.83 -13.04
C ALA A 26 37.84 3.13 -13.20
N PRO A 27 37.23 3.38 -14.37
CA PRO A 27 36.43 4.60 -14.55
C PRO A 27 35.26 4.61 -13.56
N LEU A 28 35.09 5.72 -12.85
CA LEU A 28 34.01 5.93 -11.86
C LEU A 28 32.61 5.62 -12.45
N THR A 29 32.46 5.70 -13.74
CA THR A 29 31.23 5.38 -14.47
C THR A 29 30.78 3.94 -14.26
N SER A 30 31.70 2.99 -14.02
CA SER A 30 31.33 1.58 -13.76
C SER A 30 30.76 1.34 -12.36
N LEU A 31 31.11 2.17 -11.39
CA LEU A 31 30.56 2.09 -10.03
C LEU A 31 29.17 2.77 -9.93
N LEU A 32 28.91 3.76 -10.77
CA LEU A 32 27.61 4.42 -10.86
C LEU A 32 26.59 3.63 -11.70
N SER A 33 27.06 2.76 -12.59
CA SER A 33 26.22 1.88 -13.39
C SER A 33 25.51 0.79 -12.58
N SER A 34 25.95 0.51 -11.36
CA SER A 34 25.32 -0.48 -10.50
C SER A 34 23.91 -0.04 -9.99
N CYS A 35 23.61 1.26 -10.07
CA CYS A 35 22.27 1.78 -9.74
C CYS A 35 21.35 1.90 -10.97
N ASN A 36 21.86 1.63 -12.15
CA ASN A 36 21.04 1.52 -13.34
C ASN A 36 20.51 0.07 -13.44
N SER A 37 19.68 -0.31 -12.46
CA SER A 37 18.83 -1.49 -12.65
C SER A 37 18.08 -1.21 -13.94
N LYS A 38 18.35 -2.03 -14.99
CA LYS A 38 17.50 -2.08 -16.18
C LYS A 38 16.09 -2.05 -15.64
N ARG A 39 15.36 -0.96 -15.91
CA ARG A 39 13.90 -0.95 -15.73
C ARG A 39 13.47 -2.21 -16.44
N THR A 40 13.21 -3.28 -15.72
CA THR A 40 12.47 -4.41 -16.26
C THR A 40 11.28 -3.77 -16.91
N ASN A 41 11.02 -4.06 -18.18
CA ASN A 41 9.86 -3.53 -18.88
C ASN A 41 8.63 -3.94 -18.06
N SER A 42 8.31 -3.12 -17.06
CA SER A 42 7.11 -3.29 -16.26
C SER A 42 5.95 -3.15 -17.23
N LYS A 43 5.14 -4.18 -17.34
CA LYS A 43 3.93 -4.14 -18.18
C LYS A 43 2.79 -3.41 -17.48
N ALA A 44 2.93 -3.13 -16.17
CA ALA A 44 1.93 -2.43 -15.39
C ALA A 44 2.21 -0.93 -15.43
N ASP A 45 1.23 -0.17 -15.85
CA ASP A 45 1.20 1.28 -15.92
C ASP A 45 0.19 1.89 -14.93
N THR A 46 -0.59 1.05 -14.27
CA THR A 46 -1.66 1.44 -13.36
C THR A 46 -1.60 0.62 -12.09
N VAL A 47 -1.76 1.29 -10.94
CA VAL A 47 -1.88 0.65 -9.62
C VAL A 47 -3.26 0.94 -9.07
N ILE A 48 -4.02 -0.09 -8.73
CA ILE A 48 -5.33 0.01 -8.10
C ILE A 48 -5.21 -0.54 -6.68
N LEU A 49 -5.37 0.33 -5.69
CA LEU A 49 -5.44 -0.06 -4.29
C LEU A 49 -6.91 -0.23 -3.87
N LEU A 50 -7.32 -1.46 -3.61
CA LEU A 50 -8.62 -1.75 -3.05
C LEU A 50 -8.50 -1.82 -1.53
N TRP A 51 -8.86 -0.72 -0.87
CA TRP A 51 -8.81 -0.63 0.58
C TRP A 51 -10.13 -1.13 1.19
N MET A 52 -10.06 -2.25 1.87
CA MET A 52 -11.20 -2.83 2.60
C MET A 52 -11.01 -2.52 4.08
N ALA A 53 -11.55 -1.38 4.51
CA ALA A 53 -11.58 -1.01 5.92
C ALA A 53 -12.47 -1.95 6.74
N GLY A 54 -12.33 -1.96 8.06
CA GLY A 54 -13.19 -2.74 8.95
C GLY A 54 -12.53 -3.96 9.59
N GLY A 55 -11.27 -4.25 9.25
CA GLY A 55 -10.48 -5.24 9.99
C GLY A 55 -10.95 -6.68 9.79
N MET A 56 -11.05 -7.14 8.56
CA MET A 56 -11.33 -8.54 8.26
C MET A 56 -10.34 -9.47 8.96
N ALA A 57 -10.84 -10.50 9.64
CA ALA A 57 -9.99 -11.51 10.24
C ALA A 57 -9.27 -12.30 9.12
N HIS A 58 -7.95 -12.40 9.21
CA HIS A 58 -7.17 -13.18 8.24
C HIS A 58 -7.57 -14.66 8.23
N THR A 59 -7.95 -15.21 9.38
CA THR A 59 -8.40 -16.60 9.55
C THR A 59 -9.76 -16.86 8.91
N ASP A 60 -10.56 -15.84 8.67
CA ASP A 60 -11.86 -15.94 8.02
C ASP A 60 -11.84 -15.42 6.58
N THR A 61 -10.66 -15.17 6.02
CA THR A 61 -10.48 -14.68 4.65
C THR A 61 -9.38 -15.44 3.90
N PHE A 62 -8.17 -14.88 3.84
CA PHE A 62 -7.08 -15.37 2.98
C PHE A 62 -6.14 -16.38 3.65
N ASP A 63 -6.31 -16.64 4.93
CA ASP A 63 -5.48 -17.57 5.69
C ASP A 63 -6.33 -18.45 6.63
N PRO A 64 -7.30 -19.22 6.10
CA PRO A 64 -8.14 -20.06 6.92
C PRO A 64 -7.31 -21.09 7.70
N LYS A 65 -7.66 -21.26 8.94
CA LYS A 65 -7.15 -22.30 9.82
C LYS A 65 -8.15 -23.46 9.87
N ARG A 66 -8.01 -24.34 10.86
CA ARG A 66 -8.98 -25.42 11.06
C ARG A 66 -10.37 -24.84 11.31
N TYR A 67 -11.32 -25.22 10.49
CA TYR A 67 -12.73 -24.89 10.70
C TYR A 67 -13.22 -25.48 12.02
N THR A 68 -13.88 -24.64 12.81
CA THR A 68 -14.46 -25.04 14.10
C THR A 68 -15.94 -24.73 14.09
N PRO A 69 -16.82 -25.74 13.90
CA PRO A 69 -18.26 -25.54 13.94
C PRO A 69 -18.68 -24.95 15.28
N PHE A 70 -19.59 -24.00 15.27
CA PHE A 70 -20.12 -23.43 16.50
C PHE A 70 -20.87 -24.48 17.31
N SER A 71 -20.58 -24.52 18.61
CA SER A 71 -21.38 -25.25 19.60
C SER A 71 -21.52 -24.41 20.87
N LYS A 72 -22.71 -24.48 21.49
CA LYS A 72 -22.99 -23.73 22.72
C LYS A 72 -22.03 -24.14 23.83
N GLY A 73 -21.37 -23.15 24.44
CA GLY A 73 -20.43 -23.36 25.55
C GLY A 73 -19.02 -23.73 25.14
N MET A 74 -18.68 -23.70 23.83
CA MET A 74 -17.29 -23.91 23.42
C MET A 74 -16.38 -22.77 23.89
N ASN A 75 -15.12 -23.07 24.15
CA ASN A 75 -14.13 -22.07 24.51
C ASN A 75 -13.74 -21.26 23.26
N ALA A 76 -13.71 -19.93 23.39
CA ALA A 76 -13.32 -19.03 22.29
C ALA A 76 -11.92 -19.32 21.74
N ASN A 77 -10.99 -19.80 22.58
CA ASN A 77 -9.63 -20.15 22.15
C ASN A 77 -9.56 -21.38 21.23
N ASP A 78 -10.62 -22.18 21.17
CA ASP A 78 -10.71 -23.35 20.30
C ASP A 78 -11.23 -22.99 18.89
N VAL A 79 -11.75 -21.76 18.72
CA VAL A 79 -12.24 -21.26 17.45
C VAL A 79 -11.08 -20.71 16.64
N LEU A 80 -10.65 -21.42 15.59
CA LEU A 80 -9.56 -20.99 14.73
C LEU A 80 -10.03 -20.34 13.44
N SER A 81 -11.12 -20.83 12.86
CA SER A 81 -11.80 -20.23 11.70
C SER A 81 -13.28 -20.52 11.77
N THR A 82 -14.11 -19.54 11.42
CA THR A 82 -15.57 -19.64 11.43
C THR A 82 -16.13 -20.07 10.09
N PHE A 83 -15.33 -20.01 9.03
CA PHE A 83 -15.66 -20.45 7.68
C PHE A 83 -14.83 -21.66 7.26
N LYS A 84 -15.39 -22.47 6.35
CA LYS A 84 -14.66 -23.61 5.81
C LYS A 84 -13.56 -23.16 4.85
N PRO A 85 -12.39 -23.81 4.85
CA PRO A 85 -11.41 -23.58 3.80
C PRO A 85 -11.89 -24.17 2.48
N VAL A 86 -11.75 -23.40 1.40
CA VAL A 86 -11.96 -23.82 0.02
C VAL A 86 -10.66 -23.76 -0.76
N PRO A 87 -10.34 -24.71 -1.62
CA PRO A 87 -9.12 -24.69 -2.39
C PRO A 87 -9.11 -23.52 -3.39
N THR A 88 -7.92 -23.00 -3.67
CA THR A 88 -7.70 -22.08 -4.77
C THR A 88 -7.14 -22.82 -5.98
N ILE A 89 -6.90 -22.13 -7.10
CA ILE A 89 -6.22 -22.72 -8.26
C ILE A 89 -4.76 -23.10 -7.96
N LEU A 90 -4.18 -22.59 -6.88
CA LEU A 90 -2.82 -22.91 -6.46
C LEU A 90 -2.81 -24.07 -5.49
N ASP A 91 -1.95 -25.06 -5.76
CA ASP A 91 -1.78 -26.22 -4.89
C ASP A 91 -1.36 -25.80 -3.47
N GLY A 92 -2.03 -26.35 -2.46
CA GLY A 92 -1.73 -26.10 -1.05
C GLY A 92 -2.15 -24.73 -0.54
N VAL A 93 -2.84 -23.92 -1.34
CA VAL A 93 -3.38 -22.63 -0.93
C VAL A 93 -4.90 -22.68 -0.87
N SER A 94 -5.46 -22.37 0.30
CA SER A 94 -6.91 -22.29 0.50
C SER A 94 -7.30 -20.90 0.99
N PHE A 95 -8.51 -20.47 0.64
CA PHE A 95 -9.18 -19.30 1.18
C PHE A 95 -10.44 -19.74 1.94
N SER A 96 -11.07 -18.84 2.67
CA SER A 96 -12.35 -19.10 3.29
C SER A 96 -13.46 -19.14 2.25
N GLU A 97 -14.51 -19.94 2.51
CA GLU A 97 -15.70 -19.96 1.67
C GLU A 97 -16.26 -18.54 1.46
N GLY A 98 -16.78 -18.28 0.25
CA GLY A 98 -17.17 -16.95 -0.20
C GLY A 98 -16.08 -16.21 -1.00
N LEU A 99 -14.83 -16.70 -1.00
CA LEU A 99 -13.73 -16.14 -1.78
C LEU A 99 -13.32 -16.99 -3.00
N GLU A 100 -14.21 -17.88 -3.46
CA GLU A 100 -13.95 -18.81 -4.57
C GLU A 100 -13.56 -18.08 -5.85
N SER A 101 -14.24 -16.96 -6.14
CA SER A 101 -13.94 -16.16 -7.34
C SER A 101 -12.52 -15.59 -7.32
N ILE A 102 -12.05 -15.15 -6.15
CA ILE A 102 -10.65 -14.69 -5.99
C ILE A 102 -9.71 -15.90 -6.06
N GLY A 103 -10.08 -17.00 -5.41
CA GLY A 103 -9.30 -18.24 -5.44
C GLY A 103 -9.07 -18.78 -6.85
N SER A 104 -10.04 -18.64 -7.75
CA SER A 104 -9.97 -19.11 -9.13
C SER A 104 -8.98 -18.34 -10.03
N ILE A 105 -8.54 -17.15 -9.63
CA ILE A 105 -7.62 -16.30 -10.39
C ILE A 105 -6.27 -16.09 -9.68
N MET A 106 -5.98 -16.89 -8.66
CA MET A 106 -4.77 -16.75 -7.84
C MET A 106 -3.47 -17.12 -8.56
N ASP A 107 -3.54 -17.71 -9.75
CA ASP A 107 -2.39 -17.83 -10.67
C ASP A 107 -1.82 -16.46 -11.10
N LYS A 108 -2.60 -15.38 -10.93
CA LYS A 108 -2.24 -13.99 -11.23
C LYS A 108 -1.94 -13.15 -10.00
N GLY A 109 -2.02 -13.75 -8.82
CA GLY A 109 -1.93 -13.05 -7.54
C GLY A 109 -0.83 -13.55 -6.62
N THR A 110 -0.56 -12.79 -5.58
CA THR A 110 0.33 -13.17 -4.48
C THR A 110 -0.36 -12.88 -3.16
N VAL A 111 -0.37 -13.84 -2.24
CA VAL A 111 -0.86 -13.66 -0.87
C VAL A 111 0.31 -13.53 0.09
N ILE A 112 0.34 -12.43 0.84
CA ILE A 112 1.35 -12.21 1.87
C ILE A 112 0.70 -12.47 3.23
N ARG A 113 0.93 -13.64 3.81
CA ARG A 113 0.37 -14.08 5.10
C ARG A 113 1.23 -13.72 6.31
N SER A 114 2.47 -13.36 6.07
CA SER A 114 3.46 -13.06 7.13
C SER A 114 3.51 -11.59 7.51
N TYR A 115 2.62 -10.76 6.96
CA TYR A 115 2.59 -9.34 7.33
C TYR A 115 2.06 -9.16 8.75
N VAL A 116 2.84 -8.47 9.56
CA VAL A 116 2.49 -8.10 10.93
C VAL A 116 2.64 -6.59 11.07
N ALA A 117 1.58 -5.92 11.50
CA ALA A 117 1.66 -4.50 11.83
C ALA A 117 2.62 -4.31 13.01
N GLY A 118 3.54 -3.34 12.90
CA GLY A 118 4.42 -2.98 14.00
C GLY A 118 3.65 -2.37 15.18
N ASP A 119 4.32 -2.23 16.32
CA ASP A 119 3.76 -1.52 17.48
C ASP A 119 3.53 -0.03 17.12
N MET A 120 2.28 0.36 17.09
CA MET A 120 1.83 1.75 16.86
C MET A 120 1.61 2.52 18.16
N GLY A 121 1.97 1.94 19.31
CA GLY A 121 1.84 2.54 20.64
C GLY A 121 0.43 2.40 21.24
N HIS A 122 -0.62 2.48 20.45
CA HIS A 122 -2.01 2.25 20.83
C HIS A 122 -2.74 1.49 19.73
N ILE A 123 -3.70 0.63 20.12
CA ILE A 123 -4.59 -0.05 19.18
C ILE A 123 -5.68 0.95 18.75
N LEU A 124 -5.33 1.86 17.85
CA LEU A 124 -6.26 2.83 17.26
C LEU A 124 -6.35 2.57 15.76
N HIS A 125 -7.57 2.45 15.25
CA HIS A 125 -7.81 2.24 13.82
C HIS A 125 -7.14 3.31 12.96
N SER A 126 -7.21 4.57 13.36
CA SER A 126 -6.60 5.71 12.70
C SER A 126 -5.09 5.55 12.51
N ARG A 127 -4.37 5.11 13.55
CA ARG A 127 -2.92 4.92 13.50
C ARG A 127 -2.51 3.81 12.55
N HIS A 128 -3.24 2.70 12.56
CA HIS A 128 -2.98 1.59 11.63
C HIS A 128 -3.30 1.98 10.20
N GLN A 129 -4.41 2.68 9.96
CA GLN A 129 -4.76 3.19 8.63
C GLN A 129 -3.73 4.19 8.11
N TYR A 130 -3.30 5.14 8.96
CA TYR A 130 -2.23 6.07 8.62
C TYR A 130 -0.96 5.33 8.20
N HIS A 131 -0.53 4.36 9.00
CA HIS A 131 0.67 3.58 8.69
C HIS A 131 0.55 2.80 7.37
N TRP A 132 -0.60 2.20 7.11
CA TRP A 132 -0.86 1.47 5.87
C TRP A 132 -0.75 2.37 4.63
N HIS A 133 -1.31 3.57 4.71
CA HIS A 133 -1.36 4.48 3.56
C HIS A 133 -0.06 5.27 3.36
N THR A 134 0.72 5.46 4.42
CA THR A 134 1.91 6.32 4.37
C THR A 134 3.22 5.58 4.61
N CYS A 135 3.19 4.39 5.21
CA CYS A 135 4.35 3.64 5.73
C CYS A 135 5.07 4.35 6.89
N TYR A 136 4.50 5.41 7.45
CA TYR A 136 5.06 6.13 8.59
C TYR A 136 4.29 5.82 9.87
N LYS A 137 5.01 5.76 10.99
CA LYS A 137 4.40 5.58 12.30
C LYS A 137 3.90 6.94 12.84
N PRO A 138 2.59 7.11 13.17
CA PRO A 138 2.10 8.33 13.80
C PRO A 138 2.44 8.36 15.30
N PRO A 139 2.45 9.54 15.95
CA PRO A 139 2.29 10.85 15.34
C PRO A 139 3.53 11.31 14.59
N GLN A 140 3.35 12.14 13.59
CA GLN A 140 4.44 12.77 12.84
C GLN A 140 4.35 14.28 13.00
N SER A 141 5.49 14.94 13.15
CA SER A 141 5.58 16.40 13.15
C SER A 141 5.36 17.03 11.76
N VAL A 142 5.51 16.22 10.72
CA VAL A 142 5.31 16.60 9.33
C VAL A 142 4.33 15.62 8.70
N SER A 143 3.42 16.13 7.89
CA SER A 143 2.48 15.28 7.15
C SER A 143 3.23 14.32 6.23
N ALA A 144 3.03 13.02 6.42
CA ALA A 144 3.58 12.01 5.54
C ALA A 144 2.72 11.87 4.28
N PRO A 145 3.33 11.64 3.12
CA PRO A 145 2.60 11.45 1.88
C PRO A 145 1.92 10.08 1.83
N HIS A 146 0.75 10.04 1.20
CA HIS A 146 0.09 8.81 0.84
C HIS A 146 0.94 8.01 -0.16
N ILE A 147 0.84 6.67 -0.15
CA ILE A 147 1.56 5.81 -1.10
C ILE A 147 1.25 6.16 -2.56
N GLY A 148 0.01 6.57 -2.86
CA GLY A 148 -0.38 7.05 -4.19
C GLY A 148 0.37 8.32 -4.62
N SER A 149 0.70 9.20 -3.68
CA SER A 149 1.51 10.40 -3.96
C SER A 149 2.96 10.05 -4.31
N TRP A 150 3.53 9.04 -3.68
CA TRP A 150 4.84 8.51 -4.06
C TRP A 150 4.82 7.93 -5.48
N ILE A 151 3.79 7.15 -5.80
CA ILE A 151 3.63 6.57 -7.14
C ILE A 151 3.44 7.68 -8.18
N ALA A 152 2.61 8.69 -7.89
CA ALA A 152 2.41 9.83 -8.77
C ALA A 152 3.70 10.61 -9.04
N LYS A 153 4.54 10.77 -8.00
CA LYS A 153 5.83 11.45 -8.15
C LYS A 153 6.83 10.66 -9.00
N GLU A 154 6.93 9.36 -8.77
CA GLU A 154 7.95 8.53 -9.43
C GLU A 154 7.57 8.13 -10.86
N LEU A 155 6.29 7.91 -11.13
CA LEU A 155 5.80 7.44 -12.42
C LEU A 155 5.15 8.54 -13.26
N GLY A 156 4.58 9.55 -12.61
CA GLY A 156 3.80 10.59 -13.29
C GLY A 156 2.45 10.10 -13.78
N SER A 157 1.77 10.95 -14.54
CA SER A 157 0.52 10.57 -15.20
C SER A 157 0.81 9.97 -16.58
N VAL A 158 0.16 8.85 -16.89
CA VAL A 158 0.20 8.24 -18.24
C VAL A 158 -0.53 9.12 -19.25
N ASN A 159 -1.58 9.81 -18.80
CA ASN A 159 -2.35 10.75 -19.61
C ASN A 159 -2.34 12.13 -18.94
N PRO A 160 -1.85 13.18 -19.60
CA PRO A 160 -1.73 14.52 -19.00
C PRO A 160 -3.08 15.15 -18.61
N VAL A 161 -4.18 14.65 -19.13
CA VAL A 161 -5.54 15.11 -18.81
C VAL A 161 -6.09 14.47 -17.53
N ILE A 162 -5.56 13.31 -17.15
CA ILE A 162 -6.03 12.54 -15.97
C ILE A 162 -5.03 12.71 -14.84
N PRO A 163 -5.50 13.06 -13.62
CA PRO A 163 -4.62 13.11 -12.45
C PRO A 163 -3.86 11.78 -12.25
N ALA A 164 -2.58 11.88 -11.88
CA ALA A 164 -1.74 10.70 -11.66
C ALA A 164 -2.18 9.88 -10.44
N PHE A 165 -2.86 10.50 -9.48
CA PHE A 165 -3.42 9.87 -8.30
C PHE A 165 -4.87 10.28 -8.10
N VAL A 166 -5.76 9.30 -8.08
CA VAL A 166 -7.20 9.48 -7.82
C VAL A 166 -7.56 8.67 -6.58
N ASP A 167 -8.26 9.30 -5.62
CA ASP A 167 -8.75 8.69 -4.41
C ASP A 167 -10.28 8.70 -4.42
N ILE A 168 -10.88 7.50 -4.40
CA ILE A 168 -12.31 7.32 -4.63
C ILE A 168 -12.96 6.74 -3.38
N GLY A 169 -14.02 7.41 -2.88
CA GLY A 169 -14.91 6.89 -1.85
C GLY A 169 -14.32 6.87 -0.45
N GLN A 170 -13.13 7.39 -0.23
CA GLN A 170 -12.56 7.44 1.12
C GLN A 170 -13.24 8.52 1.96
N ARG A 171 -13.97 8.08 2.97
CA ARG A 171 -14.54 8.94 4.01
C ARG A 171 -14.12 8.41 5.37
N PHE A 172 -13.29 9.16 6.06
CA PHE A 172 -12.92 8.84 7.43
C PHE A 172 -13.78 9.67 8.38
N THR A 173 -14.66 9.00 9.08
CA THR A 173 -15.56 9.62 10.06
C THR A 173 -15.21 9.23 11.49
N LEU A 174 -14.02 8.68 11.71
CA LEU A 174 -13.64 8.09 13.00
C LEU A 174 -13.36 9.11 14.11
N GLY A 175 -13.43 10.40 13.82
CA GLY A 175 -13.31 11.45 14.84
C GLY A 175 -11.94 11.56 15.53
N GLU A 176 -10.97 10.80 15.10
CA GLU A 176 -9.66 10.66 15.72
C GLU A 176 -8.63 11.55 15.03
N GLY A 177 -8.65 12.82 15.35
CA GLY A 177 -7.51 13.72 15.20
C GLY A 177 -7.05 14.10 13.78
N GLU A 178 -6.08 15.00 13.75
CA GLU A 178 -5.46 15.56 12.54
C GLU A 178 -4.65 14.52 11.74
N GLU A 179 -4.25 13.42 12.37
CA GLU A 179 -3.48 12.34 11.75
C GLU A 179 -4.20 11.72 10.56
N LEU A 180 -5.53 11.61 10.65
CA LEU A 180 -6.36 11.04 9.59
C LEU A 180 -6.42 11.89 8.33
N LYS A 181 -6.34 13.20 8.49
CA LYS A 181 -6.37 14.12 7.35
C LYS A 181 -5.06 14.07 6.56
N ALA A 182 -3.96 13.73 7.21
CA ALA A 182 -2.63 13.79 6.62
C ALA A 182 -2.41 12.78 5.49
N PHE A 183 -3.01 11.60 5.57
CA PHE A 183 -2.77 10.58 4.56
C PHE A 183 -3.59 10.73 3.27
N HIS A 184 -4.56 11.66 3.22
CA HIS A 184 -5.27 12.07 2.00
C HIS A 184 -4.53 13.18 1.24
N THR A 185 -3.28 13.46 1.58
CA THR A 185 -2.51 14.53 0.98
C THR A 185 -1.18 14.02 0.44
N ALA A 186 -0.50 14.86 -0.33
CA ALA A 186 0.88 14.57 -0.75
C ALA A 186 1.91 14.81 0.37
N GLY A 187 1.48 15.29 1.54
CA GLY A 187 2.37 15.60 2.65
C GLY A 187 3.54 16.47 2.22
N PHE A 188 4.74 16.07 2.61
CA PHE A 188 5.97 16.83 2.30
C PHE A 188 6.44 16.72 0.83
N LEU A 189 5.75 15.97 -0.03
CA LEU A 189 6.11 15.87 -1.45
C LEU A 189 5.66 17.08 -2.27
N GLY A 190 4.63 17.79 -1.80
CA GLY A 190 4.02 18.90 -2.53
C GLY A 190 2.63 18.55 -3.08
N SER A 191 1.76 19.56 -3.16
CA SER A 191 0.34 19.38 -3.52
C SER A 191 0.13 18.87 -4.95
N GLU A 192 1.09 19.05 -5.84
CA GLU A 192 1.06 18.57 -7.22
C GLU A 192 1.01 17.03 -7.32
N TYR A 193 1.44 16.32 -6.28
CA TYR A 193 1.37 14.86 -6.18
C TYR A 193 0.20 14.39 -5.31
N GLY A 194 -0.67 15.32 -4.90
CA GLY A 194 -1.83 15.01 -4.08
C GLY A 194 -2.91 14.25 -4.83
N PRO A 195 -3.83 13.61 -4.08
CA PRO A 195 -4.94 12.92 -4.70
C PRO A 195 -5.96 13.89 -5.29
N PHE A 196 -6.51 13.52 -6.44
CA PHE A 196 -7.79 14.04 -6.90
C PHE A 196 -8.89 13.28 -6.16
N LEU A 197 -9.59 13.94 -5.26
CA LEU A 197 -10.56 13.31 -4.38
C LEU A 197 -11.94 13.21 -5.04
N ILE A 198 -12.51 12.01 -5.03
CA ILE A 198 -13.90 11.73 -5.42
C ILE A 198 -14.61 11.11 -4.22
N PRO A 199 -15.10 11.89 -3.26
CA PRO A 199 -15.66 11.36 -2.00
C PRO A 199 -16.89 10.49 -2.21
N ASP A 200 -17.71 10.81 -3.21
CA ASP A 200 -18.90 10.07 -3.56
C ASP A 200 -19.03 9.96 -5.09
N PRO A 201 -18.60 8.85 -5.69
CA PRO A 201 -18.69 8.68 -7.13
C PRO A 201 -20.13 8.65 -7.65
N SER A 202 -21.12 8.30 -6.82
CA SER A 202 -22.53 8.30 -7.21
C SER A 202 -23.09 9.72 -7.33
N ALA A 203 -22.54 10.66 -6.59
CA ALA A 203 -22.90 12.08 -6.69
C ALA A 203 -22.23 12.76 -7.89
N GLY A 204 -21.21 12.15 -8.48
CA GLY A 204 -20.36 12.73 -9.53
C GLY A 204 -19.45 13.84 -8.99
N LEU A 205 -18.81 14.56 -9.90
CA LEU A 205 -17.88 15.64 -9.54
C LEU A 205 -18.62 16.97 -9.46
N GLU A 206 -18.62 17.61 -8.32
CA GLU A 206 -19.23 18.94 -8.13
C GLU A 206 -18.56 20.00 -9.03
N SER A 207 -17.25 19.89 -9.23
CA SER A 207 -16.46 20.81 -10.04
C SER A 207 -16.77 20.78 -11.53
N VAL A 208 -17.44 19.74 -12.05
CA VAL A 208 -17.88 19.63 -13.44
C VAL A 208 -19.37 19.90 -13.63
N ARG A 209 -20.06 20.35 -12.57
CA ARG A 209 -21.47 20.78 -12.65
C ARG A 209 -21.53 22.28 -12.76
N PRO A 210 -22.41 22.82 -13.64
CA PRO A 210 -22.64 24.25 -13.66
C PRO A 210 -23.12 24.73 -12.29
N PRO A 211 -22.58 25.83 -11.75
CA PRO A 211 -23.10 26.45 -10.55
C PRO A 211 -24.58 26.79 -10.68
N LEU A 212 -25.29 26.85 -9.55
CA LEU A 212 -26.70 27.17 -9.54
C LEU A 212 -26.97 28.48 -10.29
N GLY A 213 -27.87 28.46 -11.28
CA GLY A 213 -28.17 29.61 -12.11
C GLY A 213 -27.26 29.83 -13.33
N MET A 214 -26.24 28.96 -13.53
CA MET A 214 -25.41 29.00 -14.73
C MET A 214 -25.92 28.00 -15.76
N SER A 215 -26.05 28.41 -17.04
CA SER A 215 -26.38 27.49 -18.12
C SER A 215 -25.17 26.63 -18.50
N SER A 216 -25.39 25.37 -18.91
CA SER A 216 -24.34 24.46 -19.38
C SER A 216 -23.48 25.09 -20.50
N LYS A 217 -24.11 25.80 -21.43
CA LYS A 217 -23.42 26.53 -22.53
C LYS A 217 -22.44 27.60 -22.06
N ARG A 218 -22.68 28.20 -20.85
CA ARG A 218 -21.77 29.19 -20.28
C ARG A 218 -20.66 28.50 -19.46
N PHE A 219 -20.95 27.35 -18.90
CA PHE A 219 -20.00 26.57 -18.12
C PHE A 219 -18.94 25.91 -19.01
N GLU A 220 -19.30 25.54 -20.25
CA GLU A 220 -18.42 24.89 -21.23
C GLU A 220 -17.49 25.88 -22.01
N LYS A 221 -17.59 27.19 -21.75
CA LYS A 221 -16.71 28.23 -22.32
C LYS A 221 -15.55 28.58 -21.39
#